data_4e7d96b1c5450ba2e64223c650868d1a
#
_entry.id   4e7d96b1c5450ba2e64223c650868d1a
#
_cell.length_a   1.000
_cell.length_b   1.000
_cell.length_c   1.000
_cell.angle_alpha   90.00
_cell.angle_beta   90.00
_cell.angle_gamma   90.00
#
_symmetry.space_group_name_H-M   'P 1'
#
loop_
_entity.id
_entity.type
_entity.pdbx_description
1 polymer ?
#
loop_
_entity_poly.entity_id
_entity_poly.type
_entity_poly.pdbx_seq_one_letter_code
_entity_poly.pdbx_strand_id
1 'polypeptide(L)'
;MLEGGTMLIGNNETTKLIDNYAINDLGIPSIVLMENASISFMKHIDMHVKNYLVICGKGNNGGDGYAIARHLHSAGKNVNIFSLGNENLSKDCQVNYDICKNLNMKIFSDIKKLDSLLLECDAIIEGIFGTGLNSNIEGIYKTVIEKINDYSHNRTIYSIDIPSGVDGNSGEVLGTAVKADKTVSFVTYKKAFLNIANKEFFGEISVEDIGFNIKNVYNLVNEYYLTEELVKEKIISRKEDAHKGDFGKVLIFAGSREFSGAAAIVSEACVRAGAGLITLMTYDNTFSGNISSSPESMIMEIENKNIENSFKKIENMAINSDVITIGPGIGKSENSLQIMKKLLQYKKNTKGETIKLVIDADGLNLLSENPELFKEIENRAVLTPHTMEFSRLSGFSLEEISEDKRKSFNKCKKFATEHGVVLLLKGKNTLITDGINVYINSTGNSHMANGGMGDGLTGIISSFAGQHYSLLESAKIGAFLHGYIGDALFKEQYIINISHIVENIPKYMKKIFKNKI
;
A
#
# COMPACT_ATOMS: atom_id res chain seq x y z
N MET A 1 16.58 -1.09 7.22
CA MET A 1 15.19 -0.66 7.51
C MET A 1 15.23 0.79 7.92
N LEU A 2 14.49 1.64 7.23
CA LEU A 2 14.43 3.07 7.52
C LEU A 2 13.95 3.27 8.95
N GLU A 3 14.73 3.91 9.81
CA GLU A 3 14.30 4.31 11.15
C GLU A 3 13.12 5.26 11.03
N GLY A 4 11.93 4.82 11.48
CA GLY A 4 10.70 5.62 11.47
C GLY A 4 9.55 5.08 10.63
N GLY A 5 9.66 3.85 10.10
CA GLY A 5 8.51 3.07 9.60
C GLY A 5 7.77 3.59 8.36
N THR A 6 8.04 4.80 7.88
CA THR A 6 7.33 5.39 6.74
C THR A 6 8.11 5.19 5.46
N MET A 7 7.52 4.49 4.49
CA MET A 7 8.09 4.31 3.16
C MET A 7 7.40 5.28 2.19
N LEU A 8 8.16 6.22 1.63
CA LEU A 8 7.66 7.16 0.62
C LEU A 8 7.51 6.46 -0.73
N ILE A 9 6.47 6.80 -1.46
CA ILE A 9 6.34 6.44 -2.88
C ILE A 9 6.89 7.60 -3.70
N GLY A 10 7.88 7.32 -4.56
CA GLY A 10 8.53 8.31 -5.40
C GLY A 10 8.36 8.02 -6.89
N ASN A 11 8.26 9.08 -7.67
CA ASN A 11 8.40 9.07 -9.11
C ASN A 11 9.73 9.75 -9.52
N ASN A 12 9.98 9.87 -10.82
CA ASN A 12 11.22 10.49 -11.32
C ASN A 12 11.40 11.95 -10.85
N GLU A 13 10.30 12.70 -10.71
CA GLU A 13 10.32 14.09 -10.21
C GLU A 13 10.62 14.13 -8.72
N THR A 14 9.95 13.26 -7.94
CA THR A 14 10.19 13.11 -6.50
C THR A 14 11.64 12.77 -6.21
N THR A 15 12.23 11.82 -6.95
CA THR A 15 13.64 11.44 -6.78
C THR A 15 14.54 12.66 -7.00
N LYS A 16 14.32 13.43 -8.08
CA LYS A 16 15.08 14.67 -8.34
C LYS A 16 14.92 15.72 -7.26
N LEU A 17 13.71 15.90 -6.72
CA LEU A 17 13.46 16.83 -5.62
C LEU A 17 14.21 16.45 -4.36
N ILE A 18 14.23 15.16 -4.03
CA ILE A 18 14.93 14.63 -2.86
C ILE A 18 16.45 14.77 -3.02
N ASP A 19 16.99 14.42 -4.18
CA ASP A 19 18.42 14.58 -4.48
C ASP A 19 18.83 16.06 -4.41
N ASN A 20 18.05 16.95 -5.00
CA ASN A 20 18.30 18.40 -4.94
C ASN A 20 18.28 18.92 -3.50
N TYR A 21 17.33 18.48 -2.67
CA TYR A 21 17.27 18.84 -1.27
C TYR A 21 18.52 18.34 -0.52
N ALA A 22 18.91 17.08 -0.72
CA ALA A 22 20.11 16.51 -0.07
C ALA A 22 21.38 17.26 -0.48
N ILE A 23 21.52 17.63 -1.76
CA ILE A 23 22.72 18.27 -2.28
C ILE A 23 22.74 19.78 -1.94
N ASN A 24 21.64 20.50 -2.18
CA ASN A 24 21.65 21.96 -2.12
C ASN A 24 21.26 22.50 -0.74
N ASP A 25 20.32 21.86 -0.04
CA ASP A 25 19.83 22.32 1.26
C ASP A 25 20.61 21.69 2.42
N LEU A 26 20.90 20.38 2.36
CA LEU A 26 21.71 19.69 3.37
C LEU A 26 23.22 19.80 3.11
N GLY A 27 23.64 20.18 1.90
CA GLY A 27 25.04 20.32 1.52
C GLY A 27 25.79 19.00 1.38
N ILE A 28 25.10 17.87 1.16
CA ILE A 28 25.73 16.56 1.02
C ILE A 28 26.24 16.42 -0.43
N PRO A 29 27.54 16.27 -0.68
CA PRO A 29 28.05 16.07 -2.04
C PRO A 29 27.41 14.84 -2.72
N SER A 30 27.06 14.95 -4.02
CA SER A 30 26.41 13.87 -4.77
C SER A 30 27.21 12.55 -4.76
N ILE A 31 28.53 12.63 -4.79
CA ILE A 31 29.41 11.45 -4.69
C ILE A 31 29.30 10.74 -3.34
N VAL A 32 28.98 11.45 -2.26
CA VAL A 32 28.75 10.86 -0.92
C VAL A 32 27.42 10.13 -0.90
N LEU A 33 26.37 10.67 -1.52
CA LEU A 33 25.08 9.99 -1.67
C LEU A 33 25.24 8.69 -2.48
N MET A 34 25.99 8.72 -3.59
CA MET A 34 26.31 7.55 -4.42
C MET A 34 27.11 6.49 -3.64
N GLU A 35 28.08 6.89 -2.85
CA GLU A 35 28.84 5.97 -1.99
C GLU A 35 27.94 5.30 -0.96
N ASN A 36 27.07 6.07 -0.29
CA ASN A 36 26.11 5.54 0.68
C ASN A 36 25.11 4.58 0.03
N ALA A 37 24.60 4.91 -1.17
CA ALA A 37 23.74 4.04 -1.95
C ALA A 37 24.41 2.70 -2.24
N SER A 38 25.67 2.75 -2.68
CA SER A 38 26.48 1.55 -2.98
C SER A 38 26.73 0.70 -1.74
N ILE A 39 27.06 1.31 -0.58
CA ILE A 39 27.24 0.60 0.69
C ILE A 39 25.91 -0.04 1.14
N SER A 40 24.79 0.68 0.99
CA SER A 40 23.47 0.14 1.33
C SER A 40 23.08 -1.01 0.43
N PHE A 41 23.38 -0.94 -0.87
CA PHE A 41 23.20 -2.05 -1.80
C PHE A 41 23.95 -3.32 -1.39
N MET A 42 25.18 -3.19 -0.90
CA MET A 42 26.02 -4.32 -0.45
C MET A 42 25.38 -5.16 0.67
N LYS A 43 24.42 -4.61 1.44
CA LYS A 43 23.70 -5.37 2.47
C LYS A 43 22.80 -6.47 1.90
N HIS A 44 22.42 -6.35 0.62
CA HIS A 44 21.51 -7.27 -0.07
C HIS A 44 22.22 -8.30 -0.95
N ILE A 45 23.56 -8.19 -1.07
CA ILE A 45 24.39 -9.09 -1.86
C ILE A 45 24.63 -10.38 -1.09
N ASP A 46 24.51 -11.52 -1.77
CA ASP A 46 24.91 -12.81 -1.21
C ASP A 46 26.44 -12.94 -1.19
N MET A 47 27.03 -12.70 -0.04
CA MET A 47 28.49 -12.77 0.13
C MET A 47 29.07 -14.20 0.03
N HIS A 48 28.27 -15.26 -0.16
CA HIS A 48 28.75 -16.59 -0.48
C HIS A 48 29.13 -16.75 -1.96
N VAL A 49 28.54 -15.95 -2.83
CA VAL A 49 28.88 -15.88 -4.26
C VAL A 49 30.33 -15.41 -4.44
N LYS A 50 31.04 -15.98 -5.41
CA LYS A 50 32.46 -15.64 -5.66
C LYS A 50 32.68 -14.77 -6.88
N ASN A 51 31.97 -15.04 -7.98
CA ASN A 51 32.21 -14.41 -9.28
C ASN A 51 31.05 -13.49 -9.64
N TYR A 52 31.30 -12.19 -9.75
CA TYR A 52 30.31 -11.17 -10.10
C TYR A 52 30.63 -10.56 -11.46
N LEU A 53 29.57 -10.35 -12.25
CA LEU A 53 29.60 -9.47 -13.41
C LEU A 53 28.79 -8.21 -13.09
N VAL A 54 29.45 -7.04 -13.10
CA VAL A 54 28.79 -5.76 -12.91
C VAL A 54 28.68 -5.05 -14.26
N ILE A 55 27.46 -4.74 -14.69
CA ILE A 55 27.18 -4.10 -15.98
C ILE A 55 26.82 -2.65 -15.75
N CYS A 56 27.67 -1.73 -16.20
CA CYS A 56 27.58 -0.30 -15.91
C CYS A 56 27.19 0.51 -17.14
N GLY A 57 26.16 1.35 -16.99
CA GLY A 57 25.81 2.42 -17.92
C GLY A 57 26.70 3.65 -17.76
N LYS A 58 26.35 4.75 -18.46
CA LYS A 58 27.12 6.01 -18.46
C LYS A 58 26.63 7.03 -17.43
N GLY A 59 25.43 6.86 -16.89
CA GLY A 59 24.80 7.74 -15.92
C GLY A 59 25.16 7.42 -14.48
N ASN A 60 24.45 8.05 -13.54
CA ASN A 60 24.66 7.85 -12.10
C ASN A 60 24.44 6.39 -11.68
N ASN A 61 23.45 5.70 -12.27
CA ASN A 61 23.23 4.28 -11.98
C ASN A 61 24.43 3.39 -12.34
N GLY A 62 25.14 3.74 -13.45
CA GLY A 62 26.44 3.15 -13.78
C GLY A 62 27.53 3.50 -12.77
N GLY A 63 27.49 4.72 -12.22
CA GLY A 63 28.37 5.18 -11.14
C GLY A 63 28.21 4.36 -9.86
N ASP A 64 26.96 4.09 -9.45
CA ASP A 64 26.65 3.16 -8.37
C ASP A 64 27.20 1.76 -8.66
N GLY A 65 27.05 1.28 -9.92
CA GLY A 65 27.61 0.00 -10.36
C GLY A 65 29.13 -0.09 -10.22
N TYR A 66 29.88 0.94 -10.62
CA TYR A 66 31.35 0.97 -10.43
C TYR A 66 31.72 1.01 -8.94
N ALA A 67 31.00 1.77 -8.12
CA ALA A 67 31.26 1.81 -6.68
C ALA A 67 30.99 0.44 -6.01
N ILE A 68 29.89 -0.23 -6.37
CA ILE A 68 29.56 -1.59 -5.90
C ILE A 68 30.63 -2.59 -6.35
N ALA A 69 31.07 -2.52 -7.61
CA ALA A 69 32.15 -3.38 -8.11
C ALA A 69 33.43 -3.22 -7.28
N ARG A 70 33.81 -1.99 -6.92
CA ARG A 70 34.93 -1.68 -6.04
C ARG A 70 34.75 -2.27 -4.64
N HIS A 71 33.57 -2.15 -4.04
CA HIS A 71 33.28 -2.74 -2.73
C HIS A 71 33.37 -4.27 -2.74
N LEU A 72 32.84 -4.92 -3.77
CA LEU A 72 32.96 -6.36 -3.96
C LEU A 72 34.44 -6.80 -4.11
N HIS A 73 35.20 -6.06 -4.92
CA HIS A 73 36.65 -6.31 -5.10
C HIS A 73 37.39 -6.17 -3.77
N SER A 74 37.12 -5.12 -2.99
CA SER A 74 37.69 -4.90 -1.65
C SER A 74 37.32 -5.99 -0.66
N ALA A 75 36.13 -6.61 -0.83
CA ALA A 75 35.68 -7.77 -0.04
C ALA A 75 36.27 -9.11 -0.54
N GLY A 76 37.24 -9.10 -1.47
CA GLY A 76 37.96 -10.27 -1.99
C GLY A 76 37.14 -11.10 -2.98
N LYS A 77 36.17 -10.51 -3.69
CA LYS A 77 35.37 -11.17 -4.72
C LYS A 77 36.07 -11.06 -6.10
N ASN A 78 35.82 -12.02 -6.97
CA ASN A 78 36.18 -11.94 -8.36
C ASN A 78 35.17 -11.09 -9.10
N VAL A 79 35.57 -9.90 -9.57
CA VAL A 79 34.66 -8.96 -10.22
C VAL A 79 35.14 -8.65 -11.61
N ASN A 80 34.31 -8.93 -12.60
CA ASN A 80 34.44 -8.41 -13.95
C ASN A 80 33.44 -7.26 -14.14
N ILE A 81 33.88 -6.18 -14.78
CA ILE A 81 33.02 -5.03 -15.10
C ILE A 81 32.80 -5.01 -16.62
N PHE A 82 31.52 -4.93 -17.03
CA PHE A 82 31.20 -4.66 -18.43
C PHE A 82 30.67 -3.22 -18.55
N SER A 83 31.44 -2.36 -19.21
CA SER A 83 31.12 -0.94 -19.40
C SER A 83 30.43 -0.71 -20.74
N LEU A 84 29.26 -0.09 -20.73
CA LEU A 84 28.51 0.31 -21.92
C LEU A 84 29.01 1.65 -22.54
N GLY A 85 30.24 1.98 -22.27
CA GLY A 85 30.99 3.11 -22.79
C GLY A 85 31.79 3.82 -21.70
N ASN A 86 32.93 4.38 -22.11
CA ASN A 86 33.89 5.08 -21.24
C ASN A 86 34.01 6.58 -21.59
N GLU A 87 33.17 7.06 -22.50
CA GLU A 87 33.11 8.45 -22.90
C GLU A 87 31.79 9.08 -22.47
N ASN A 88 31.82 10.36 -22.09
CA ASN A 88 30.65 11.11 -21.65
C ASN A 88 29.94 10.49 -20.41
N LEU A 89 30.73 10.02 -19.47
CA LEU A 89 30.22 9.55 -18.17
C LEU A 89 29.69 10.75 -17.36
N SER A 90 28.67 10.53 -16.53
CA SER A 90 28.29 11.55 -15.55
C SER A 90 29.45 11.80 -14.57
N LYS A 91 29.46 12.97 -13.91
CA LYS A 91 30.58 13.40 -13.05
C LYS A 91 30.97 12.35 -12.02
N ASP A 92 30.00 11.84 -11.28
CA ASP A 92 30.25 10.88 -10.19
C ASP A 92 30.51 9.47 -10.72
N CYS A 93 29.92 9.11 -11.87
CA CYS A 93 30.24 7.89 -12.59
C CYS A 93 31.72 7.87 -13.05
N GLN A 94 32.20 8.99 -13.58
CA GLN A 94 33.62 9.13 -14.00
C GLN A 94 34.57 8.92 -12.82
N VAL A 95 34.28 9.49 -11.67
CA VAL A 95 35.07 9.31 -10.44
C VAL A 95 35.20 7.82 -10.08
N ASN A 96 34.06 7.10 -10.00
CA ASN A 96 34.07 5.69 -9.63
C ASN A 96 34.71 4.78 -10.72
N TYR A 97 34.50 5.11 -11.99
CA TYR A 97 35.19 4.44 -13.10
C TYR A 97 36.72 4.56 -12.97
N ASP A 98 37.24 5.78 -12.73
CA ASP A 98 38.68 6.02 -12.60
C ASP A 98 39.25 5.32 -11.36
N ILE A 99 38.52 5.23 -10.25
CA ILE A 99 38.94 4.45 -9.08
C ILE A 99 39.09 2.97 -9.45
N CYS A 100 38.08 2.38 -10.12
CA CYS A 100 38.15 0.98 -10.56
C CYS A 100 39.36 0.74 -11.49
N LYS A 101 39.64 1.68 -12.40
CA LYS A 101 40.82 1.63 -13.31
C LYS A 101 42.13 1.70 -12.54
N ASN A 102 42.23 2.60 -11.55
CA ASN A 102 43.43 2.76 -10.72
C ASN A 102 43.69 1.53 -9.81
N LEU A 103 42.62 0.81 -9.45
CA LEU A 103 42.69 -0.48 -8.75
C LEU A 103 43.04 -1.67 -9.69
N ASN A 104 43.30 -1.40 -10.97
CA ASN A 104 43.57 -2.41 -12.00
C ASN A 104 42.48 -3.47 -12.13
N MET A 105 41.20 -3.11 -11.88
CA MET A 105 40.08 -4.01 -12.07
C MET A 105 39.86 -4.32 -13.55
N LYS A 106 39.31 -5.50 -13.83
CA LYS A 106 39.03 -5.94 -15.20
C LYS A 106 37.80 -5.25 -15.75
N ILE A 107 37.96 -4.30 -16.66
CA ILE A 107 36.91 -3.55 -17.35
C ILE A 107 36.87 -3.92 -18.81
N PHE A 108 35.72 -4.41 -19.29
CA PHE A 108 35.50 -4.83 -20.69
C PHE A 108 34.42 -3.91 -21.31
N SER A 109 34.55 -3.66 -22.62
CA SER A 109 33.55 -2.89 -23.40
C SER A 109 33.25 -3.54 -24.77
N ASP A 110 33.97 -4.58 -25.14
CA ASP A 110 33.70 -5.31 -26.38
C ASP A 110 32.52 -6.29 -26.18
N ILE A 111 31.43 -6.05 -26.90
CA ILE A 111 30.20 -6.87 -26.85
C ILE A 111 30.47 -8.35 -27.13
N LYS A 112 31.50 -8.67 -27.93
CA LYS A 112 31.88 -10.05 -28.23
C LYS A 112 32.34 -10.83 -27.00
N LYS A 113 32.78 -10.15 -25.95
CA LYS A 113 33.20 -10.77 -24.69
C LYS A 113 32.05 -10.99 -23.71
N LEU A 114 30.92 -10.36 -23.95
CA LEU A 114 29.81 -10.39 -22.97
C LEU A 114 29.32 -11.82 -22.69
N ASP A 115 29.17 -12.66 -23.72
CA ASP A 115 28.70 -14.04 -23.53
C ASP A 115 29.66 -14.86 -22.65
N SER A 116 30.97 -14.72 -22.83
CA SER A 116 31.95 -15.41 -21.98
C SER A 116 31.89 -14.90 -20.52
N LEU A 117 31.74 -13.58 -20.33
CA LEU A 117 31.61 -12.98 -18.99
C LEU A 117 30.32 -13.43 -18.28
N LEU A 118 29.21 -13.52 -19.02
CA LEU A 118 27.95 -14.02 -18.51
C LEU A 118 28.02 -15.51 -18.14
N LEU A 119 28.78 -16.31 -18.88
CA LEU A 119 29.01 -17.74 -18.57
C LEU A 119 29.88 -17.95 -17.33
N GLU A 120 30.84 -17.06 -17.09
CA GLU A 120 31.82 -17.19 -16.00
C GLU A 120 31.34 -16.65 -14.66
N CYS A 121 30.26 -15.84 -14.62
CA CYS A 121 29.77 -15.25 -13.39
C CYS A 121 28.70 -16.14 -12.70
N ASP A 122 28.62 -16.00 -11.39
CA ASP A 122 27.59 -16.65 -10.54
C ASP A 122 26.44 -15.68 -10.24
N ALA A 123 26.69 -14.36 -10.29
CA ALA A 123 25.68 -13.32 -10.11
C ALA A 123 25.95 -12.11 -11.03
N ILE A 124 24.86 -11.45 -11.40
CA ILE A 124 24.88 -10.25 -12.25
C ILE A 124 24.35 -9.07 -11.45
N ILE A 125 25.05 -7.94 -11.52
CA ILE A 125 24.57 -6.66 -10.98
C ILE A 125 24.47 -5.70 -12.17
N GLU A 126 23.27 -5.19 -12.41
CA GLU A 126 23.05 -4.26 -13.51
C GLU A 126 22.74 -2.85 -12.98
N GLY A 127 23.46 -1.89 -13.52
CA GLY A 127 23.29 -0.45 -13.32
C GLY A 127 23.37 0.28 -14.66
N ILE A 128 22.55 -0.15 -15.64
CA ILE A 128 22.61 0.41 -17.00
C ILE A 128 21.84 1.74 -17.03
N PHE A 129 20.58 1.73 -16.64
CA PHE A 129 19.70 2.89 -16.55
C PHE A 129 18.99 2.92 -15.20
N GLY A 130 18.85 4.10 -14.60
CA GLY A 130 18.00 4.35 -13.45
C GLY A 130 16.71 5.06 -13.85
N THR A 131 16.12 5.81 -12.93
CA THR A 131 14.87 6.58 -13.10
C THR A 131 14.91 7.67 -14.18
N GLY A 132 16.07 7.95 -14.76
CA GLY A 132 16.22 8.94 -15.85
C GLY A 132 15.83 8.45 -17.25
N LEU A 133 15.47 7.17 -17.41
CA LEU A 133 15.07 6.60 -18.70
C LEU A 133 13.70 7.17 -19.15
N ASN A 134 13.63 7.64 -20.41
CA ASN A 134 12.43 8.27 -20.97
C ASN A 134 12.16 7.89 -22.44
N SER A 135 12.85 6.92 -22.96
CA SER A 135 12.71 6.45 -24.35
C SER A 135 12.92 4.95 -24.46
N ASN A 136 12.40 4.35 -25.52
CA ASN A 136 12.59 2.94 -25.78
C ASN A 136 14.08 2.58 -25.88
N ILE A 137 14.42 1.42 -25.31
CA ILE A 137 15.78 0.88 -25.36
C ILE A 137 16.02 0.23 -26.71
N GLU A 138 17.10 0.66 -27.36
CA GLU A 138 17.51 0.20 -28.69
C GLU A 138 19.02 -0.09 -28.74
N GLY A 139 19.48 -0.64 -29.86
CA GLY A 139 20.91 -0.85 -30.17
C GLY A 139 21.61 -1.76 -29.17
N ILE A 140 22.81 -1.37 -28.77
CA ILE A 140 23.69 -2.17 -27.89
C ILE A 140 23.03 -2.42 -26.51
N TYR A 141 22.31 -1.45 -25.99
CA TYR A 141 21.63 -1.57 -24.70
C TYR A 141 20.57 -2.67 -24.73
N LYS A 142 19.76 -2.72 -25.81
CA LYS A 142 18.77 -3.79 -26.03
C LYS A 142 19.47 -5.15 -26.07
N THR A 143 20.53 -5.29 -26.86
CA THR A 143 21.27 -6.54 -26.96
C THR A 143 21.83 -7.01 -25.62
N VAL A 144 22.35 -6.09 -24.80
CA VAL A 144 22.91 -6.43 -23.49
C VAL A 144 21.82 -6.89 -22.53
N ILE A 145 20.66 -6.20 -22.49
CA ILE A 145 19.54 -6.57 -21.63
C ILE A 145 18.96 -7.93 -22.01
N GLU A 146 18.77 -8.18 -23.32
CA GLU A 146 18.29 -9.47 -23.81
C GLU A 146 19.27 -10.59 -23.39
N LYS A 147 20.59 -10.40 -23.54
CA LYS A 147 21.58 -11.36 -23.09
C LYS A 147 21.56 -11.57 -21.57
N ILE A 148 21.41 -10.52 -20.75
CA ILE A 148 21.25 -10.68 -19.29
C ILE A 148 20.07 -11.63 -18.98
N ASN A 149 18.93 -11.41 -19.63
CA ASN A 149 17.74 -12.22 -19.42
C ASN A 149 17.92 -13.67 -19.92
N ASP A 150 18.59 -13.88 -21.07
CA ASP A 150 18.86 -15.21 -21.62
C ASP A 150 19.79 -16.04 -20.72
N TYR A 151 20.73 -15.39 -20.05
CA TYR A 151 21.69 -16.03 -19.14
C TYR A 151 21.23 -16.06 -17.66
N SER A 152 19.97 -15.74 -17.35
CA SER A 152 19.43 -15.67 -15.98
C SER A 152 19.42 -17.02 -15.25
N HIS A 153 19.37 -18.15 -15.97
CA HIS A 153 19.31 -19.47 -15.38
C HIS A 153 20.49 -19.74 -14.43
N ASN A 154 20.18 -20.10 -13.18
CA ASN A 154 21.13 -20.38 -12.10
C ASN A 154 22.02 -19.19 -11.67
N ARG A 155 21.60 -17.96 -11.95
CA ARG A 155 22.27 -16.74 -11.51
C ARG A 155 21.29 -15.78 -10.88
N THR A 156 21.71 -15.12 -9.83
CA THR A 156 20.91 -14.05 -9.22
C THR A 156 21.20 -12.74 -9.94
N ILE A 157 20.15 -12.09 -10.46
CA ILE A 157 20.23 -10.78 -11.10
C ILE A 157 19.79 -9.72 -10.09
N TYR A 158 20.69 -8.80 -9.80
CA TYR A 158 20.45 -7.64 -8.94
C TYR A 158 20.34 -6.39 -9.80
N SER A 159 19.26 -5.61 -9.63
CA SER A 159 19.12 -4.30 -10.27
C SER A 159 19.33 -3.17 -9.26
N ILE A 160 20.10 -2.18 -9.69
CA ILE A 160 20.36 -0.97 -8.91
C ILE A 160 19.25 0.04 -9.16
N ASP A 161 18.59 0.49 -8.10
CA ASP A 161 17.51 1.47 -8.02
C ASP A 161 16.21 1.04 -8.72
N ILE A 162 16.24 0.70 -9.99
CA ILE A 162 15.11 0.20 -10.79
C ILE A 162 15.65 -0.66 -11.93
N PRO A 163 14.99 -1.77 -12.31
CA PRO A 163 15.44 -2.59 -13.43
C PRO A 163 15.51 -1.79 -14.72
N SER A 164 16.69 -1.85 -15.38
CA SER A 164 16.92 -1.10 -16.61
C SER A 164 15.91 -1.49 -17.68
N GLY A 165 15.26 -0.50 -18.27
CA GLY A 165 14.19 -0.67 -19.26
C GLY A 165 12.79 -0.45 -18.72
N VAL A 166 12.62 -0.29 -17.41
CA VAL A 166 11.34 0.07 -16.79
C VAL A 166 11.26 1.58 -16.62
N ASP A 167 10.13 2.18 -17.01
CA ASP A 167 9.82 3.58 -16.73
C ASP A 167 9.51 3.79 -15.25
N GLY A 168 10.23 4.69 -14.58
CA GLY A 168 10.13 4.93 -13.14
C GLY A 168 8.79 5.49 -12.67
N ASN A 169 8.00 6.09 -13.56
CA ASN A 169 6.68 6.65 -13.25
C ASN A 169 5.57 5.63 -13.47
N SER A 170 5.58 5.00 -14.65
CA SER A 170 4.49 4.12 -15.08
C SER A 170 4.77 2.63 -14.84
N GLY A 171 6.03 2.24 -14.63
CA GLY A 171 6.43 0.84 -14.57
C GLY A 171 6.19 0.09 -15.88
N GLU A 172 5.98 0.79 -16.98
CA GLU A 172 5.88 0.19 -18.30
C GLU A 172 7.28 -0.18 -18.82
N VAL A 173 7.34 -1.24 -19.61
CA VAL A 173 8.60 -1.66 -20.25
C VAL A 173 8.83 -0.82 -21.52
N LEU A 174 9.95 -0.11 -21.58
CA LEU A 174 10.35 0.71 -22.69
C LEU A 174 11.18 -0.09 -23.71
N GLY A 175 10.51 -0.88 -24.52
CA GLY A 175 11.10 -1.77 -25.51
C GLY A 175 11.54 -3.11 -24.94
N THR A 176 12.53 -3.12 -24.05
CA THR A 176 12.98 -4.30 -23.30
C THR A 176 13.40 -3.90 -21.89
N ALA A 177 13.34 -4.83 -20.93
CA ALA A 177 13.79 -4.58 -19.56
C ALA A 177 14.47 -5.79 -18.95
N VAL A 178 15.36 -5.54 -17.99
CA VAL A 178 15.99 -6.59 -17.18
C VAL A 178 14.95 -7.23 -16.28
N LYS A 179 14.92 -8.56 -16.22
CA LYS A 179 14.15 -9.33 -15.24
C LYS A 179 15.04 -9.59 -14.02
N ALA A 180 14.93 -8.72 -13.02
CA ALA A 180 15.70 -8.85 -11.79
C ALA A 180 15.10 -9.88 -10.84
N ASP A 181 15.94 -10.60 -10.09
CA ASP A 181 15.54 -11.39 -8.94
C ASP A 181 15.41 -10.49 -7.69
N LYS A 182 16.29 -9.46 -7.61
CA LYS A 182 16.28 -8.49 -6.53
C LYS A 182 16.51 -7.08 -7.06
N THR A 183 15.71 -6.14 -6.59
CA THR A 183 15.88 -4.72 -6.87
C THR A 183 16.12 -3.98 -5.56
N VAL A 184 17.25 -3.27 -5.47
CA VAL A 184 17.55 -2.40 -4.32
C VAL A 184 17.37 -0.96 -4.74
N SER A 185 16.29 -0.36 -4.29
CA SER A 185 15.93 1.02 -4.58
C SER A 185 16.38 1.95 -3.46
N PHE A 186 16.56 3.22 -3.78
CA PHE A 186 17.07 4.19 -2.82
C PHE A 186 16.02 5.23 -2.46
N VAL A 187 15.94 5.55 -1.15
CA VAL A 187 15.11 6.57 -0.52
C VAL A 187 13.60 6.33 -0.63
N THR A 188 13.11 5.96 -1.82
CA THR A 188 11.67 5.81 -2.08
C THR A 188 11.34 4.45 -2.71
N TYR A 189 10.17 3.92 -2.37
CA TYR A 189 9.53 2.87 -3.15
C TYR A 189 9.07 3.49 -4.48
N LYS A 190 9.65 3.07 -5.61
CA LYS A 190 9.32 3.71 -6.89
C LYS A 190 7.86 3.44 -7.26
N LYS A 191 7.17 4.46 -7.74
CA LYS A 191 5.78 4.35 -8.21
C LYS A 191 5.60 3.26 -9.28
N ALA A 192 6.63 3.03 -10.06
CA ALA A 192 6.74 1.94 -11.02
C ALA A 192 6.43 0.55 -10.44
N PHE A 193 6.88 0.28 -9.21
CA PHE A 193 6.71 -1.02 -8.56
C PHE A 193 5.26 -1.38 -8.20
N LEU A 194 4.35 -0.41 -8.28
CA LEU A 194 2.91 -0.64 -8.14
C LEU A 194 2.29 -1.24 -9.40
N ASN A 195 3.03 -1.32 -10.53
CA ASN A 195 2.56 -1.94 -11.77
C ASN A 195 2.58 -3.47 -11.65
N ILE A 196 1.40 -4.03 -11.35
CA ILE A 196 1.24 -5.47 -11.15
C ILE A 196 1.49 -6.28 -12.42
N ALA A 197 1.15 -5.72 -13.59
CA ALA A 197 1.34 -6.39 -14.88
C ALA A 197 2.82 -6.67 -15.17
N ASN A 198 3.71 -5.81 -14.71
CA ASN A 198 5.16 -5.90 -14.94
C ASN A 198 5.95 -6.33 -13.70
N LYS A 199 5.28 -6.88 -12.69
CA LYS A 199 5.92 -7.27 -11.43
C LYS A 199 7.05 -8.30 -11.61
N GLU A 200 7.02 -9.09 -12.68
CA GLU A 200 8.06 -10.09 -12.99
C GLU A 200 9.44 -9.47 -13.24
N PHE A 201 9.49 -8.17 -13.59
CA PHE A 201 10.76 -7.47 -13.81
C PHE A 201 11.42 -6.98 -12.53
N PHE A 202 10.66 -6.86 -11.42
CA PHE A 202 11.16 -6.20 -10.20
C PHE A 202 11.81 -7.15 -9.20
N GLY A 203 11.43 -8.43 -9.19
CA GLY A 203 11.86 -9.40 -8.18
C GLY A 203 11.48 -9.00 -6.76
N GLU A 204 12.34 -9.32 -5.80
CA GLU A 204 12.24 -8.86 -4.41
C GLU A 204 12.73 -7.42 -4.30
N ILE A 205 11.87 -6.51 -3.83
CA ILE A 205 12.17 -5.08 -3.74
C ILE A 205 12.58 -4.73 -2.33
N SER A 206 13.74 -4.09 -2.19
CA SER A 206 14.20 -3.46 -0.94
C SER A 206 14.39 -1.97 -1.16
N VAL A 207 14.10 -1.16 -0.13
CA VAL A 207 14.33 0.30 -0.16
C VAL A 207 15.31 0.65 0.94
N GLU A 208 16.40 1.31 0.57
CA GLU A 208 17.49 1.69 1.47
C GLU A 208 17.66 3.21 1.55
N ASP A 209 18.09 3.70 2.70
CA ASP A 209 18.51 5.10 2.84
C ASP A 209 19.93 5.33 2.29
N ILE A 210 20.24 6.59 2.01
CA ILE A 210 21.51 7.02 1.44
C ILE A 210 22.25 8.05 2.29
N GLY A 211 21.97 8.05 3.61
CA GLY A 211 22.75 8.81 4.59
C GLY A 211 22.13 10.13 5.04
N PHE A 212 20.82 10.31 4.91
CA PHE A 212 20.07 11.37 5.58
C PHE A 212 18.71 10.89 6.07
N ASN A 213 18.15 11.59 7.07
CA ASN A 213 16.87 11.17 7.63
C ASN A 213 15.72 11.47 6.65
N ILE A 214 15.03 10.43 6.19
CA ILE A 214 13.89 10.52 5.26
C ILE A 214 12.78 11.46 5.78
N LYS A 215 12.66 11.66 7.10
CA LYS A 215 11.67 12.59 7.68
C LYS A 215 11.86 14.02 7.21
N ASN A 216 13.07 14.40 6.83
CA ASN A 216 13.36 15.74 6.31
C ASN A 216 12.67 16.05 4.97
N VAL A 217 12.26 15.01 4.25
CA VAL A 217 11.62 15.14 2.93
C VAL A 217 10.13 14.79 2.92
N TYR A 218 9.52 14.48 4.07
CA TYR A 218 8.09 14.17 4.15
C TYR A 218 7.20 15.31 3.63
N ASN A 219 7.63 16.55 3.78
CA ASN A 219 6.89 17.71 3.26
C ASN A 219 6.97 17.84 1.73
N LEU A 220 7.88 17.13 1.08
CA LEU A 220 8.05 17.14 -0.38
C LEU A 220 7.21 16.06 -1.08
N VAL A 221 6.73 15.06 -0.32
CA VAL A 221 6.04 13.88 -0.85
C VAL A 221 4.79 13.63 0.00
N ASN A 222 3.68 13.37 -0.66
CA ASN A 222 2.40 13.05 -0.02
C ASN A 222 1.83 11.70 -0.49
N GLU A 223 2.70 10.82 -0.96
CA GLU A 223 2.38 9.46 -1.38
C GLU A 223 3.19 8.47 -0.54
N TYR A 224 2.52 7.53 0.12
CA TYR A 224 3.12 6.63 1.12
C TYR A 224 2.75 5.17 0.86
N TYR A 225 3.68 4.27 1.15
CA TYR A 225 3.46 2.84 1.18
C TYR A 225 3.28 2.40 2.64
N LEU A 226 2.15 1.77 2.98
CA LEU A 226 1.88 1.35 4.36
C LEU A 226 2.80 0.21 4.75
N THR A 227 3.57 0.42 5.81
CA THR A 227 4.41 -0.60 6.43
C THR A 227 3.88 -0.99 7.81
N GLU A 228 4.35 -2.10 8.34
CA GLU A 228 4.00 -2.56 9.68
C GLU A 228 4.41 -1.52 10.74
N GLU A 229 5.58 -0.91 10.56
CA GLU A 229 6.13 0.11 11.45
C GLU A 229 5.25 1.37 11.48
N LEU A 230 4.81 1.84 10.31
CA LEU A 230 3.91 3.00 10.21
C LEU A 230 2.58 2.76 10.94
N VAL A 231 2.04 1.56 10.81
CA VAL A 231 0.82 1.18 11.52
C VAL A 231 1.07 1.07 13.02
N LYS A 232 2.17 0.43 13.45
CA LYS A 232 2.55 0.33 14.88
C LYS A 232 2.70 1.68 15.57
N GLU A 233 3.26 2.67 14.89
CA GLU A 233 3.42 4.02 15.44
C GLU A 233 2.09 4.67 15.84
N LYS A 234 1.01 4.34 15.13
CA LYS A 234 -0.33 4.91 15.32
C LYS A 234 -1.17 4.18 16.35
N ILE A 235 -0.75 3.00 16.82
CA ILE A 235 -1.52 2.24 17.79
C ILE A 235 -1.47 2.91 19.17
N ILE A 236 -2.65 3.06 19.75
CA ILE A 236 -2.87 3.61 21.09
C ILE A 236 -2.97 2.44 22.08
N SER A 237 -2.12 2.42 23.11
CA SER A 237 -2.17 1.42 24.18
C SER A 237 -3.45 1.53 24.98
N ARG A 238 -4.06 0.41 25.35
CA ARG A 238 -5.19 0.38 26.26
C ARG A 238 -4.72 0.59 27.70
N LYS A 239 -5.40 1.49 28.42
CA LYS A 239 -5.13 1.73 29.84
C LYS A 239 -5.62 0.54 30.68
N GLU A 240 -4.92 0.25 31.77
CA GLU A 240 -5.30 -0.85 32.68
C GLU A 240 -6.67 -0.65 33.35
N ASP A 241 -7.04 0.61 33.63
CA ASP A 241 -8.29 1.01 34.27
C ASP A 241 -9.43 1.29 33.26
N ALA A 242 -9.23 1.01 31.97
CA ALA A 242 -10.20 1.29 30.94
C ALA A 242 -11.44 0.37 31.03
N HIS A 243 -12.60 0.92 30.68
CA HIS A 243 -13.86 0.20 30.63
C HIS A 243 -14.43 0.17 29.19
N LYS A 244 -15.48 -0.64 28.96
CA LYS A 244 -16.06 -0.80 27.61
C LYS A 244 -16.47 0.51 26.92
N GLY A 245 -16.85 1.54 27.69
CA GLY A 245 -17.24 2.84 27.15
C GLY A 245 -16.08 3.64 26.54
N ASP A 246 -14.83 3.33 26.92
CA ASP A 246 -13.64 4.01 26.41
C ASP A 246 -13.23 3.52 25.02
N PHE A 247 -13.80 2.39 24.58
CA PHE A 247 -13.53 1.79 23.27
C PHE A 247 -14.64 2.01 22.26
N GLY A 248 -15.53 2.96 22.55
CA GLY A 248 -16.55 3.48 21.66
C GLY A 248 -17.79 2.61 21.52
N LYS A 249 -18.82 3.25 20.98
CA LYS A 249 -20.11 2.67 20.66
C LYS A 249 -20.35 2.69 19.17
N VAL A 250 -20.52 1.54 18.55
CA VAL A 250 -20.69 1.37 17.10
C VAL A 250 -22.12 0.89 16.83
N LEU A 251 -22.85 1.66 16.03
CA LEU A 251 -24.15 1.27 15.47
C LEU A 251 -23.91 0.78 14.04
N ILE A 252 -24.31 -0.44 13.73
CA ILE A 252 -24.12 -1.05 12.41
C ILE A 252 -25.49 -1.29 11.78
N PHE A 253 -25.81 -0.61 10.69
CA PHE A 253 -26.97 -0.91 9.86
C PHE A 253 -26.52 -1.81 8.71
N ALA A 254 -26.80 -3.10 8.84
CA ALA A 254 -26.35 -4.13 7.91
C ALA A 254 -27.34 -5.30 7.81
N GLY A 255 -27.29 -6.00 6.71
CA GLY A 255 -28.04 -7.23 6.46
C GLY A 255 -29.46 -7.02 5.99
N SER A 256 -29.92 -8.00 5.25
CA SER A 256 -31.30 -8.22 4.83
C SER A 256 -31.57 -9.71 4.80
N ARG A 257 -32.79 -10.12 4.50
CA ARG A 257 -33.16 -11.53 4.44
C ARG A 257 -32.23 -12.36 3.55
N GLU A 258 -31.79 -11.78 2.43
CA GLU A 258 -30.93 -12.44 1.44
C GLU A 258 -29.44 -12.35 1.81
N PHE A 259 -29.05 -11.33 2.61
CA PHE A 259 -27.67 -11.02 2.95
C PHE A 259 -27.43 -10.99 4.47
N SER A 260 -28.03 -11.92 5.19
CA SER A 260 -27.85 -12.04 6.66
C SER A 260 -26.40 -12.31 7.08
N GLY A 261 -25.62 -13.00 6.23
CA GLY A 261 -24.20 -13.24 6.44
C GLY A 261 -23.36 -11.97 6.50
N ALA A 262 -23.67 -10.93 5.72
CA ALA A 262 -22.97 -9.65 5.76
C ALA A 262 -23.12 -8.98 7.14
N ALA A 263 -24.32 -8.99 7.73
CA ALA A 263 -24.59 -8.49 9.07
C ALA A 263 -23.74 -9.20 10.14
N ALA A 264 -23.67 -10.53 10.07
CA ALA A 264 -22.89 -11.34 10.99
C ALA A 264 -21.38 -11.02 10.88
N ILE A 265 -20.84 -10.98 9.65
CA ILE A 265 -19.42 -10.75 9.39
C ILE A 265 -18.99 -9.36 9.87
N VAL A 266 -19.73 -8.30 9.49
CA VAL A 266 -19.35 -6.92 9.86
C VAL A 266 -19.40 -6.72 11.37
N SER A 267 -20.41 -7.31 12.03
CA SER A 267 -20.59 -7.24 13.49
C SER A 267 -19.48 -7.98 14.23
N GLU A 268 -19.19 -9.23 13.84
CA GLU A 268 -18.15 -10.05 14.45
C GLU A 268 -16.76 -9.44 14.25
N ALA A 269 -16.46 -8.94 13.03
CA ALA A 269 -15.21 -8.26 12.76
C ALA A 269 -15.03 -7.01 13.64
N CYS A 270 -16.10 -6.26 13.87
CA CYS A 270 -16.08 -5.09 14.74
C CYS A 270 -15.81 -5.47 16.20
N VAL A 271 -16.45 -6.53 16.71
CA VAL A 271 -16.21 -7.08 18.06
C VAL A 271 -14.75 -7.51 18.20
N ARG A 272 -14.28 -8.36 17.30
CA ARG A 272 -12.90 -8.93 17.33
C ARG A 272 -11.81 -7.89 17.21
N ALA A 273 -12.09 -6.79 16.51
CA ALA A 273 -11.16 -5.66 16.41
C ALA A 273 -11.20 -4.73 17.64
N GLY A 274 -12.08 -4.99 18.62
CA GLY A 274 -12.00 -4.44 19.96
C GLY A 274 -12.86 -3.22 20.26
N ALA A 275 -13.91 -2.91 19.48
CA ALA A 275 -14.91 -1.91 19.85
C ALA A 275 -15.60 -2.27 21.17
N GLY A 276 -15.95 -1.25 21.97
CA GLY A 276 -16.45 -1.45 23.33
C GLY A 276 -17.89 -1.91 23.42
N LEU A 277 -18.78 -1.35 22.60
CA LEU A 277 -20.20 -1.70 22.52
C LEU A 277 -20.64 -1.67 21.05
N ILE A 278 -21.24 -2.75 20.59
CA ILE A 278 -21.74 -2.89 19.23
C ILE A 278 -23.23 -3.12 19.25
N THR A 279 -23.98 -2.38 18.44
CA THR A 279 -25.38 -2.63 18.16
C THR A 279 -25.56 -2.90 16.68
N LEU A 280 -25.94 -4.11 16.34
CA LEU A 280 -26.36 -4.48 14.99
C LEU A 280 -27.84 -4.09 14.82
N MET A 281 -28.08 -3.18 13.90
CA MET A 281 -29.42 -2.78 13.47
C MET A 281 -29.74 -3.47 12.14
N THR A 282 -30.80 -4.26 12.10
CA THR A 282 -31.18 -5.06 10.92
C THR A 282 -32.69 -5.20 10.83
N TYR A 283 -33.20 -5.63 9.68
CA TYR A 283 -34.65 -5.86 9.51
C TYR A 283 -35.13 -7.09 10.29
N ASP A 284 -36.35 -7.05 10.79
CA ASP A 284 -37.01 -8.12 11.55
C ASP A 284 -37.07 -9.46 10.82
N ASN A 285 -37.11 -9.43 9.48
CA ASN A 285 -37.11 -10.63 8.63
C ASN A 285 -35.72 -11.17 8.30
N THR A 286 -34.66 -10.49 8.74
CA THR A 286 -33.27 -10.93 8.57
C THR A 286 -32.87 -11.98 9.59
N PHE A 287 -33.61 -12.04 10.70
CA PHE A 287 -33.34 -12.88 11.85
C PHE A 287 -33.62 -14.37 11.57
N SER A 288 -32.72 -15.01 10.87
CA SER A 288 -32.62 -16.45 10.81
C SER A 288 -31.27 -16.84 11.45
N GLY A 289 -31.27 -17.75 12.40
CA GLY A 289 -30.15 -18.30 13.21
C GLY A 289 -28.68 -17.97 12.92
N ASN A 290 -28.38 -17.36 11.79
CA ASN A 290 -27.01 -17.00 11.38
C ASN A 290 -26.44 -15.77 12.11
N ILE A 291 -27.29 -14.95 12.76
CA ILE A 291 -26.83 -13.75 13.51
C ILE A 291 -26.37 -14.14 14.92
N SER A 292 -26.62 -15.36 15.36
CA SER A 292 -26.13 -15.88 16.64
C SER A 292 -24.62 -16.08 16.73
N SER A 293 -23.89 -15.81 15.65
CA SER A 293 -22.42 -15.97 15.61
C SER A 293 -21.65 -14.89 16.37
N SER A 294 -22.28 -13.76 16.72
CA SER A 294 -21.66 -12.67 17.50
C SER A 294 -22.46 -12.37 18.76
N PRO A 295 -22.38 -13.22 19.80
CA PRO A 295 -23.17 -13.07 21.02
C PRO A 295 -22.83 -11.80 21.82
N GLU A 296 -21.70 -11.19 21.57
CA GLU A 296 -21.26 -9.93 22.19
C GLU A 296 -21.94 -8.68 21.60
N SER A 297 -22.61 -8.81 20.45
CA SER A 297 -23.34 -7.70 19.82
C SER A 297 -24.76 -7.64 20.27
N MET A 298 -25.24 -6.45 20.61
CA MET A 298 -26.66 -6.19 20.80
C MET A 298 -27.36 -6.15 19.45
N ILE A 299 -28.62 -6.62 19.40
CA ILE A 299 -29.41 -6.59 18.17
C ILE A 299 -30.57 -5.63 18.33
N MET A 300 -30.76 -4.78 17.32
CA MET A 300 -31.93 -3.90 17.18
C MET A 300 -32.69 -4.25 15.90
N GLU A 301 -33.88 -4.78 16.04
CA GLU A 301 -34.74 -5.09 14.90
C GLU A 301 -35.51 -3.86 14.41
N ILE A 302 -35.58 -3.71 13.08
CA ILE A 302 -36.37 -2.70 12.38
C ILE A 302 -37.58 -3.40 11.75
N GLU A 303 -38.77 -2.91 12.00
CA GLU A 303 -40.00 -3.40 11.38
C GLU A 303 -39.98 -3.08 9.87
N ASN A 304 -39.71 -4.08 9.03
CA ASN A 304 -39.59 -3.86 7.57
C ASN A 304 -40.94 -3.44 6.92
N LYS A 305 -42.05 -3.85 7.50
CA LYS A 305 -43.39 -3.48 7.00
C LYS A 305 -43.79 -2.03 7.35
N ASN A 306 -43.27 -1.49 8.46
CA ASN A 306 -43.51 -0.13 8.91
C ASN A 306 -42.28 0.42 9.65
N ILE A 307 -41.35 0.94 8.90
CA ILE A 307 -40.05 1.45 9.43
C ILE A 307 -40.26 2.66 10.36
N GLU A 308 -41.34 3.43 10.20
CA GLU A 308 -41.65 4.61 11.02
C GLU A 308 -41.76 4.26 12.51
N ASN A 309 -42.31 3.07 12.83
CA ASN A 309 -42.36 2.56 14.20
C ASN A 309 -40.98 2.43 14.84
N SER A 310 -39.95 2.24 14.03
CA SER A 310 -38.55 2.09 14.48
C SER A 310 -37.80 3.43 14.60
N PHE A 311 -38.29 4.54 14.03
CA PHE A 311 -37.56 5.80 13.95
C PHE A 311 -37.10 6.36 15.30
N LYS A 312 -37.95 6.27 16.34
CA LYS A 312 -37.58 6.70 17.69
C LYS A 312 -36.46 5.86 18.31
N LYS A 313 -36.46 4.54 18.03
CA LYS A 313 -35.38 3.64 18.47
C LYS A 313 -34.10 3.95 17.71
N ILE A 314 -34.19 4.18 16.37
CA ILE A 314 -33.04 4.56 15.49
C ILE A 314 -32.40 5.85 16.00
N GLU A 315 -33.21 6.88 16.29
CA GLU A 315 -32.75 8.14 16.86
C GLU A 315 -31.97 7.94 18.15
N ASN A 316 -32.58 7.24 19.14
CA ASN A 316 -31.90 6.99 20.41
C ASN A 316 -30.60 6.24 20.27
N MET A 317 -30.52 5.29 19.34
CA MET A 317 -29.28 4.57 19.08
C MET A 317 -28.25 5.45 18.37
N ALA A 318 -28.64 6.20 17.35
CA ALA A 318 -27.74 7.06 16.58
C ALA A 318 -27.08 8.13 17.47
N ILE A 319 -27.86 8.87 18.28
CA ILE A 319 -27.31 9.93 19.16
C ILE A 319 -26.44 9.41 20.30
N ASN A 320 -26.53 8.12 20.64
CA ASN A 320 -25.70 7.47 21.64
C ASN A 320 -24.48 6.73 21.05
N SER A 321 -24.28 6.82 19.76
CA SER A 321 -23.17 6.15 19.05
C SER A 321 -22.01 7.11 18.75
N ASP A 322 -20.81 6.59 18.75
CA ASP A 322 -19.61 7.31 18.32
C ASP A 322 -19.35 7.09 16.82
N VAL A 323 -19.81 5.93 16.30
CA VAL A 323 -19.70 5.55 14.88
C VAL A 323 -21.02 4.93 14.41
N ILE A 324 -21.42 5.26 13.18
CA ILE A 324 -22.50 4.60 12.46
C ILE A 324 -21.92 3.97 11.19
N THR A 325 -22.11 2.67 11.05
CA THR A 325 -21.73 1.90 9.85
C THR A 325 -22.98 1.60 9.05
N ILE A 326 -22.94 1.84 7.73
CA ILE A 326 -24.10 1.68 6.86
C ILE A 326 -23.70 0.93 5.60
N GLY A 327 -24.42 -0.14 5.27
CA GLY A 327 -24.38 -0.63 3.89
C GLY A 327 -24.25 -2.12 3.66
N PRO A 328 -23.41 -2.89 4.37
CA PRO A 328 -23.26 -4.31 4.07
C PRO A 328 -24.58 -5.05 4.03
N GLY A 329 -25.05 -5.42 2.81
CA GLY A 329 -26.23 -6.25 2.60
C GLY A 329 -27.58 -5.66 2.98
N ILE A 330 -27.74 -4.32 3.07
CA ILE A 330 -29.04 -3.70 3.41
C ILE A 330 -30.03 -3.65 2.23
N GLY A 331 -29.56 -3.87 1.02
CA GLY A 331 -30.31 -3.68 -0.20
C GLY A 331 -30.54 -2.21 -0.56
N LYS A 332 -31.15 -1.97 -1.74
CA LYS A 332 -31.43 -0.62 -2.28
C LYS A 332 -32.93 -0.27 -2.25
N SER A 333 -33.65 -0.75 -1.25
CA SER A 333 -35.07 -0.47 -1.09
C SER A 333 -35.29 0.98 -0.63
N GLU A 334 -36.51 1.50 -0.86
CA GLU A 334 -36.92 2.80 -0.32
C GLU A 334 -36.80 2.83 1.22
N ASN A 335 -37.10 1.72 1.91
CA ASN A 335 -36.89 1.60 3.34
C ASN A 335 -35.42 1.79 3.74
N SER A 336 -34.49 1.17 3.01
CA SER A 336 -33.06 1.32 3.28
C SER A 336 -32.61 2.76 3.08
N LEU A 337 -33.09 3.43 2.05
CA LEU A 337 -32.81 4.84 1.79
C LEU A 337 -33.36 5.76 2.90
N GLN A 338 -34.60 5.55 3.34
CA GLN A 338 -35.20 6.35 4.40
C GLN A 338 -34.49 6.16 5.73
N ILE A 339 -34.09 4.94 6.08
CA ILE A 339 -33.28 4.66 7.26
C ILE A 339 -31.92 5.32 7.17
N MET A 340 -31.25 5.21 6.02
CA MET A 340 -29.98 5.89 5.79
C MET A 340 -30.11 7.41 5.93
N LYS A 341 -31.11 8.02 5.28
CA LYS A 341 -31.40 9.46 5.43
C LYS A 341 -31.62 9.85 6.89
N LYS A 342 -32.37 9.02 7.64
CA LYS A 342 -32.61 9.24 9.08
C LYS A 342 -31.32 9.20 9.89
N LEU A 343 -30.44 8.20 9.66
CA LEU A 343 -29.16 8.06 10.35
C LEU A 343 -28.22 9.23 10.06
N LEU A 344 -28.17 9.70 8.82
CA LEU A 344 -27.28 10.79 8.39
C LEU A 344 -27.66 12.16 8.99
N GLN A 345 -28.90 12.37 9.46
CA GLN A 345 -29.33 13.60 10.13
C GLN A 345 -28.60 13.83 11.48
N TYR A 346 -28.17 12.76 12.14
CA TYR A 346 -27.49 12.85 13.43
C TYR A 346 -25.98 13.06 13.22
N LYS A 347 -25.53 14.29 13.43
CA LYS A 347 -24.12 14.69 13.23
C LYS A 347 -23.28 14.64 14.49
N LYS A 348 -23.95 14.74 15.67
CA LYS A 348 -23.29 14.75 16.97
C LYS A 348 -23.96 13.78 17.93
N ASN A 349 -23.16 13.13 18.76
CA ASN A 349 -23.63 12.27 19.83
C ASN A 349 -24.06 13.08 21.06
N THR A 350 -24.58 12.39 22.08
CA THR A 350 -25.03 13.00 23.34
C THR A 350 -23.91 13.71 24.12
N LYS A 351 -22.65 13.46 23.78
CA LYS A 351 -21.49 14.16 24.36
C LYS A 351 -21.10 15.41 23.55
N GLY A 352 -21.77 15.69 22.43
CA GLY A 352 -21.43 16.78 21.51
C GLY A 352 -20.32 16.45 20.52
N GLU A 353 -19.81 15.21 20.49
CA GLU A 353 -18.77 14.75 19.59
C GLU A 353 -19.36 14.40 18.21
N THR A 354 -18.56 14.56 17.16
CA THR A 354 -18.99 14.22 15.80
C THR A 354 -19.14 12.72 15.64
N ILE A 355 -20.32 12.27 15.22
CA ILE A 355 -20.60 10.88 14.89
C ILE A 355 -19.89 10.55 13.56
N LYS A 356 -18.93 9.63 13.62
CA LYS A 356 -18.20 9.16 12.45
C LYS A 356 -19.03 8.17 11.64
N LEU A 357 -18.78 8.10 10.35
CA LEU A 357 -19.47 7.19 9.43
C LEU A 357 -18.50 6.25 8.74
N VAL A 358 -18.92 5.01 8.55
CA VAL A 358 -18.29 4.05 7.65
C VAL A 358 -19.37 3.56 6.68
N ILE A 359 -19.19 3.83 5.38
CA ILE A 359 -20.20 3.52 4.36
C ILE A 359 -19.59 2.57 3.32
N ASP A 360 -20.24 1.43 3.11
CA ASP A 360 -19.81 0.38 2.20
C ASP A 360 -20.98 -0.20 1.39
N ALA A 361 -20.69 -0.95 0.35
CA ALA A 361 -21.61 -1.79 -0.41
C ALA A 361 -22.92 -1.06 -0.81
N ASP A 362 -24.10 -1.54 -0.36
CA ASP A 362 -25.39 -0.93 -0.71
C ASP A 362 -25.52 0.51 -0.20
N GLY A 363 -24.84 0.87 0.90
CA GLY A 363 -24.77 2.26 1.37
C GLY A 363 -24.10 3.18 0.34
N LEU A 364 -23.05 2.71 -0.33
CA LEU A 364 -22.39 3.44 -1.41
C LEU A 364 -23.27 3.54 -2.66
N ASN A 365 -23.99 2.46 -2.99
CA ASN A 365 -24.94 2.47 -4.10
C ASN A 365 -26.06 3.49 -3.86
N LEU A 366 -26.65 3.52 -2.66
CA LEU A 366 -27.67 4.50 -2.27
C LEU A 366 -27.12 5.93 -2.32
N LEU A 367 -25.88 6.13 -1.89
CA LEU A 367 -25.20 7.43 -1.95
C LEU A 367 -24.99 7.89 -3.40
N SER A 368 -24.60 6.98 -4.30
CA SER A 368 -24.42 7.30 -5.72
C SER A 368 -25.72 7.67 -6.43
N GLU A 369 -26.84 7.08 -6.01
CA GLU A 369 -28.17 7.36 -6.54
C GLU A 369 -28.81 8.63 -5.93
N ASN A 370 -28.25 9.15 -4.81
CA ASN A 370 -28.74 10.33 -4.06
C ASN A 370 -27.59 11.30 -3.73
N PRO A 371 -27.03 12.02 -4.70
CA PRO A 371 -25.83 12.84 -4.51
C PRO A 371 -25.98 13.96 -3.48
N GLU A 372 -27.20 14.40 -3.20
CA GLU A 372 -27.47 15.42 -2.16
C GLU A 372 -27.02 14.97 -0.76
N LEU A 373 -26.92 13.64 -0.52
CA LEU A 373 -26.51 13.10 0.76
C LEU A 373 -25.01 13.26 1.05
N PHE A 374 -24.18 13.59 0.06
CA PHE A 374 -22.77 13.89 0.31
C PHE A 374 -22.58 15.04 1.31
N LYS A 375 -23.45 16.03 1.32
CA LYS A 375 -23.42 17.15 2.29
C LYS A 375 -23.61 16.68 3.75
N GLU A 376 -24.29 15.56 3.94
CA GLU A 376 -24.54 15.02 5.28
C GLU A 376 -23.38 14.20 5.82
N ILE A 377 -22.43 13.78 4.97
CA ILE A 377 -21.31 12.93 5.34
C ILE A 377 -19.97 13.66 5.34
N GLU A 378 -19.96 14.92 4.90
CA GLU A 378 -18.77 15.74 4.80
C GLU A 378 -17.99 15.82 6.11
N ASN A 379 -16.66 15.64 6.04
CA ASN A 379 -15.69 15.65 7.15
C ASN A 379 -15.92 14.61 8.27
N ARG A 380 -16.77 13.60 8.02
CA ARG A 380 -17.07 12.57 9.03
C ARG A 380 -17.21 11.13 8.50
N ALA A 381 -16.88 10.87 7.23
CA ALA A 381 -17.08 9.55 6.62
C ALA A 381 -15.80 8.92 6.07
N VAL A 382 -15.74 7.58 6.21
CA VAL A 382 -14.90 6.70 5.38
C VAL A 382 -15.81 6.01 4.38
N LEU A 383 -15.46 6.10 3.11
CA LEU A 383 -16.11 5.36 2.02
C LEU A 383 -15.17 4.24 1.55
N THR A 384 -15.68 3.02 1.40
CA THR A 384 -14.88 1.84 1.09
C THR A 384 -15.27 1.17 -0.24
N PRO A 385 -15.35 1.90 -1.37
CA PRO A 385 -15.77 1.32 -2.63
C PRO A 385 -14.74 0.35 -3.21
N HIS A 386 -15.20 -0.68 -3.94
CA HIS A 386 -14.41 -1.32 -4.98
C HIS A 386 -14.48 -0.51 -6.29
N THR A 387 -13.72 -0.88 -7.31
CA THR A 387 -13.58 -0.09 -8.55
C THR A 387 -14.92 0.24 -9.22
N MET A 388 -15.86 -0.72 -9.29
CA MET A 388 -17.17 -0.47 -9.91
C MET A 388 -18.07 0.44 -9.06
N GLU A 389 -18.03 0.32 -7.73
CA GLU A 389 -18.75 1.23 -6.83
C GLU A 389 -18.18 2.64 -6.92
N PHE A 390 -16.85 2.77 -7.00
CA PHE A 390 -16.21 4.07 -7.17
C PHE A 390 -16.54 4.72 -8.51
N SER A 391 -16.64 3.94 -9.58
CA SER A 391 -17.11 4.43 -10.89
C SER A 391 -18.51 5.05 -10.79
N ARG A 392 -19.45 4.38 -10.10
CA ARG A 392 -20.81 4.91 -9.91
C ARG A 392 -20.82 6.18 -9.05
N LEU A 393 -20.05 6.18 -7.95
CA LEU A 393 -19.98 7.32 -7.03
C LEU A 393 -19.36 8.57 -7.67
N SER A 394 -18.31 8.39 -8.46
CA SER A 394 -17.50 9.48 -8.97
C SER A 394 -17.87 9.94 -10.39
N GLY A 395 -18.60 9.09 -11.13
CA GLY A 395 -18.88 9.29 -12.55
C GLY A 395 -17.71 9.02 -13.49
N PHE A 396 -16.53 8.63 -12.98
CA PHE A 396 -15.41 8.22 -13.82
C PHE A 396 -15.66 6.85 -14.43
N SER A 397 -15.24 6.65 -15.68
CA SER A 397 -15.31 5.34 -16.35
C SER A 397 -14.36 4.33 -15.69
N LEU A 398 -14.62 3.03 -15.89
CA LEU A 398 -13.72 1.99 -15.38
C LEU A 398 -12.31 2.07 -15.99
N GLU A 399 -12.18 2.49 -17.24
CA GLU A 399 -10.89 2.73 -17.89
C GLU A 399 -10.10 3.85 -17.22
N GLU A 400 -10.81 4.90 -16.80
CA GLU A 400 -10.22 6.02 -16.07
C GLU A 400 -9.80 5.66 -14.64
N ILE A 401 -10.50 4.72 -13.99
CA ILE A 401 -10.19 4.22 -12.65
C ILE A 401 -9.27 3.00 -12.74
N SER A 402 -8.72 2.66 -13.82
CA SER A 402 -7.84 1.52 -14.11
C SER A 402 -7.46 0.65 -12.89
N GLU A 403 -7.27 -0.66 -13.08
CA GLU A 403 -6.65 -1.53 -12.06
C GLU A 403 -5.27 -1.02 -11.61
N ASP A 404 -4.65 -0.22 -12.46
CA ASP A 404 -3.46 0.54 -12.14
C ASP A 404 -3.82 1.74 -11.23
N LYS A 405 -3.72 1.52 -9.92
CA LYS A 405 -4.02 2.55 -8.90
C LYS A 405 -3.23 3.83 -9.08
N ARG A 406 -2.05 3.81 -9.72
CA ARG A 406 -1.21 5.00 -9.98
C ARG A 406 -1.94 6.04 -10.82
N LYS A 407 -2.73 5.58 -11.82
CA LYS A 407 -3.55 6.45 -12.68
C LYS A 407 -4.73 7.06 -11.92
N SER A 408 -5.16 6.39 -10.85
CA SER A 408 -6.31 6.80 -10.03
C SER A 408 -5.97 7.78 -8.90
N PHE A 409 -4.69 7.98 -8.54
CA PHE A 409 -4.29 8.79 -7.37
C PHE A 409 -4.94 10.17 -7.38
N ASN A 410 -4.76 10.93 -8.46
CA ASN A 410 -5.30 12.29 -8.57
C ASN A 410 -6.84 12.31 -8.57
N LYS A 411 -7.49 11.31 -9.18
CA LYS A 411 -8.94 11.20 -9.21
C LYS A 411 -9.51 10.88 -7.85
N CYS A 412 -8.88 9.94 -7.11
CA CYS A 412 -9.25 9.61 -5.75
C CYS A 412 -9.04 10.80 -4.80
N LYS A 413 -7.92 11.51 -4.91
CA LYS A 413 -7.66 12.74 -4.14
C LYS A 413 -8.71 13.80 -4.43
N LYS A 414 -8.98 14.08 -5.70
CA LYS A 414 -9.99 15.05 -6.11
C LYS A 414 -11.34 14.73 -5.51
N PHE A 415 -11.81 13.47 -5.66
CA PHE A 415 -13.09 13.04 -5.10
C PHE A 415 -13.14 13.17 -3.57
N ALA A 416 -12.08 12.72 -2.88
CA ALA A 416 -12.01 12.82 -1.42
C ALA A 416 -12.03 14.28 -0.94
N THR A 417 -11.34 15.19 -1.64
CA THR A 417 -11.35 16.63 -1.35
C THR A 417 -12.71 17.27 -1.62
N GLU A 418 -13.33 16.99 -2.78
CA GLU A 418 -14.61 17.56 -3.17
C GLU A 418 -15.76 17.21 -2.22
N HIS A 419 -15.70 16.01 -1.62
CA HIS A 419 -16.73 15.54 -0.72
C HIS A 419 -16.33 15.55 0.76
N GLY A 420 -15.11 15.96 1.10
CA GLY A 420 -14.62 16.00 2.46
C GLY A 420 -14.63 14.61 3.12
N VAL A 421 -14.21 13.55 2.43
CA VAL A 421 -14.28 12.16 2.93
C VAL A 421 -12.91 11.48 2.91
N VAL A 422 -12.74 10.47 3.73
CA VAL A 422 -11.67 9.49 3.55
C VAL A 422 -12.17 8.44 2.56
N LEU A 423 -11.44 8.26 1.47
CA LEU A 423 -11.73 7.26 0.45
C LEU A 423 -10.75 6.09 0.59
N LEU A 424 -11.29 4.88 0.69
CA LEU A 424 -10.55 3.63 0.62
C LEU A 424 -11.00 2.85 -0.62
N LEU A 425 -10.24 2.96 -1.72
CA LEU A 425 -10.52 2.24 -2.96
C LEU A 425 -9.93 0.82 -2.89
N LYS A 426 -10.83 -0.16 -2.70
CA LYS A 426 -10.50 -1.58 -2.54
C LYS A 426 -9.82 -2.17 -3.80
N GLY A 427 -9.00 -3.19 -3.61
CA GLY A 427 -8.33 -3.99 -4.64
C GLY A 427 -6.89 -4.32 -4.27
N LYS A 428 -6.16 -4.93 -5.19
CA LYS A 428 -4.70 -5.07 -5.03
C LYS A 428 -4.07 -3.67 -4.92
N ASN A 429 -3.15 -3.49 -3.96
CA ASN A 429 -2.64 -2.16 -3.64
C ASN A 429 -3.79 -1.20 -3.26
N THR A 430 -4.63 -1.57 -2.29
CA THR A 430 -5.74 -0.73 -1.81
C THR A 430 -5.24 0.69 -1.56
N LEU A 431 -5.90 1.68 -2.18
CA LEU A 431 -5.56 3.10 -2.07
C LEU A 431 -6.42 3.75 -1.00
N ILE A 432 -5.80 4.52 -0.11
CA ILE A 432 -6.48 5.28 0.94
C ILE A 432 -6.05 6.74 0.82
N THR A 433 -7.01 7.67 0.84
CA THR A 433 -6.72 9.10 0.75
C THR A 433 -7.73 9.95 1.54
N ASP A 434 -7.23 11.03 2.10
CA ASP A 434 -8.00 12.12 2.71
C ASP A 434 -8.15 13.35 1.78
N GLY A 435 -7.72 13.20 0.51
CA GLY A 435 -7.67 14.27 -0.46
C GLY A 435 -6.31 15.00 -0.51
N ILE A 436 -5.50 14.91 0.53
CA ILE A 436 -4.15 15.48 0.61
C ILE A 436 -3.10 14.39 0.42
N ASN A 437 -3.14 13.38 1.26
CA ASN A 437 -2.20 12.27 1.28
C ASN A 437 -2.77 11.03 0.58
N VAL A 438 -1.90 10.23 -0.02
CA VAL A 438 -2.24 8.91 -0.58
C VAL A 438 -1.43 7.85 0.14
N TYR A 439 -2.11 6.81 0.60
CA TYR A 439 -1.49 5.63 1.21
C TYR A 439 -1.85 4.41 0.39
N ILE A 440 -0.84 3.62 0.04
CA ILE A 440 -1.02 2.34 -0.65
C ILE A 440 -0.79 1.21 0.34
N ASN A 441 -1.79 0.37 0.51
CA ASN A 441 -1.69 -0.79 1.40
C ASN A 441 -0.76 -1.86 0.80
N SER A 442 0.23 -2.27 1.58
CA SER A 442 1.25 -3.26 1.19
C SER A 442 0.79 -4.71 1.35
N THR A 443 -0.28 -4.95 2.11
CA THR A 443 -0.69 -6.28 2.56
C THR A 443 -1.89 -6.82 1.78
N GLY A 444 -2.06 -8.13 1.81
CA GLY A 444 -3.12 -8.86 1.14
C GLY A 444 -2.66 -9.53 -0.17
N ASN A 445 -3.29 -10.65 -0.47
CA ASN A 445 -2.95 -11.49 -1.61
C ASN A 445 -4.20 -12.01 -2.35
N SER A 446 -4.02 -12.64 -3.51
CA SER A 446 -5.11 -13.12 -4.37
C SER A 446 -5.92 -14.28 -3.76
N HIS A 447 -5.38 -14.99 -2.77
CA HIS A 447 -6.07 -16.09 -2.08
C HIS A 447 -7.17 -15.60 -1.13
N MET A 448 -7.23 -14.28 -0.90
CA MET A 448 -8.30 -13.59 -0.19
C MET A 448 -9.48 -13.18 -1.10
N ALA A 449 -9.47 -13.52 -2.38
CA ALA A 449 -10.50 -13.11 -3.35
C ALA A 449 -11.80 -13.91 -3.17
N ASN A 450 -12.52 -13.68 -2.06
CA ASN A 450 -13.75 -14.36 -1.67
C ASN A 450 -14.83 -13.36 -1.24
N GLY A 451 -16.09 -13.81 -1.22
CA GLY A 451 -17.21 -13.02 -0.69
C GLY A 451 -17.03 -12.69 0.79
N GLY A 452 -17.57 -11.54 1.21
CA GLY A 452 -17.55 -11.09 2.60
C GLY A 452 -16.26 -10.38 3.05
N MET A 453 -15.20 -10.37 2.23
CA MET A 453 -13.94 -9.68 2.57
C MET A 453 -14.15 -8.19 2.83
N GLY A 454 -15.00 -7.53 2.02
CA GLY A 454 -15.39 -6.14 2.21
C GLY A 454 -16.10 -5.91 3.55
N ASP A 455 -17.06 -6.79 3.88
CA ASP A 455 -17.82 -6.69 5.12
C ASP A 455 -16.92 -6.79 6.36
N GLY A 456 -15.97 -7.74 6.34
CA GLY A 456 -14.97 -7.87 7.40
C GLY A 456 -14.08 -6.64 7.54
N LEU A 457 -13.59 -6.10 6.42
CA LEU A 457 -12.79 -4.87 6.40
C LEU A 457 -13.59 -3.70 6.98
N THR A 458 -14.86 -3.56 6.59
CA THR A 458 -15.77 -2.52 7.08
C THR A 458 -15.96 -2.63 8.59
N GLY A 459 -16.14 -3.83 9.14
CA GLY A 459 -16.22 -4.07 10.57
C GLY A 459 -14.94 -3.67 11.32
N ILE A 460 -13.77 -4.02 10.79
CA ILE A 460 -12.48 -3.64 11.38
C ILE A 460 -12.31 -2.12 11.41
N ILE A 461 -12.58 -1.43 10.29
CA ILE A 461 -12.50 0.05 10.20
C ILE A 461 -13.45 0.70 11.20
N SER A 462 -14.68 0.22 11.28
CA SER A 462 -15.70 0.71 12.21
C SER A 462 -15.27 0.60 13.66
N SER A 463 -14.64 -0.51 14.01
CA SER A 463 -14.08 -0.73 15.34
C SER A 463 -13.00 0.29 15.69
N PHE A 464 -12.01 0.51 14.82
CA PHE A 464 -10.97 1.51 15.08
C PHE A 464 -11.53 2.93 15.12
N ALA A 465 -12.49 3.27 14.24
CA ALA A 465 -13.15 4.57 14.30
C ALA A 465 -13.88 4.79 15.64
N GLY A 466 -14.50 3.73 16.19
CA GLY A 466 -15.12 3.74 17.53
C GLY A 466 -14.10 3.90 18.66
N GLN A 467 -12.95 3.30 18.54
CA GLN A 467 -11.85 3.40 19.50
C GLN A 467 -11.09 4.75 19.43
N HIS A 468 -11.75 5.79 18.91
CA HIS A 468 -11.27 7.18 18.84
C HIS A 468 -10.11 7.47 17.89
N TYR A 469 -9.71 6.51 17.04
CA TYR A 469 -8.81 6.82 15.93
C TYR A 469 -9.46 7.79 14.95
N SER A 470 -8.65 8.61 14.27
CA SER A 470 -9.16 9.40 13.15
C SER A 470 -9.71 8.49 12.04
N LEU A 471 -10.53 9.02 11.16
CA LEU A 471 -11.08 8.26 10.02
C LEU A 471 -9.96 7.72 9.13
N LEU A 472 -8.94 8.54 8.87
CA LEU A 472 -7.78 8.16 8.05
C LEU A 472 -6.97 7.04 8.73
N GLU A 473 -6.69 7.16 10.04
CA GLU A 473 -5.96 6.11 10.76
C GLU A 473 -6.78 4.81 10.83
N SER A 474 -8.09 4.90 11.05
CA SER A 474 -8.98 3.73 11.05
C SER A 474 -8.96 2.99 9.72
N ALA A 475 -9.00 3.72 8.61
CA ALA A 475 -8.91 3.15 7.27
C ALA A 475 -7.54 2.48 7.01
N LYS A 476 -6.44 3.14 7.41
CA LYS A 476 -5.07 2.62 7.24
C LYS A 476 -4.83 1.36 8.07
N ILE A 477 -5.15 1.42 9.36
CA ILE A 477 -4.96 0.29 10.28
C ILE A 477 -5.85 -0.88 9.86
N GLY A 478 -7.12 -0.60 9.52
CA GLY A 478 -8.07 -1.61 9.09
C GLY A 478 -7.62 -2.35 7.82
N ALA A 479 -7.23 -1.61 6.78
CA ALA A 479 -6.76 -2.19 5.53
C ALA A 479 -5.47 -3.00 5.73
N PHE A 480 -4.51 -2.46 6.48
CA PHE A 480 -3.25 -3.14 6.75
C PHE A 480 -3.47 -4.43 7.54
N LEU A 481 -4.20 -4.37 8.65
CA LEU A 481 -4.46 -5.53 9.52
C LEU A 481 -5.20 -6.64 8.78
N HIS A 482 -6.24 -6.29 8.01
CA HIS A 482 -7.02 -7.22 7.21
C HIS A 482 -6.12 -7.99 6.21
N GLY A 483 -5.29 -7.29 5.45
CA GLY A 483 -4.37 -7.90 4.50
C GLY A 483 -3.22 -8.68 5.18
N TYR A 484 -2.66 -8.14 6.26
CA TYR A 484 -1.57 -8.78 7.02
C TYR A 484 -1.97 -10.14 7.58
N ILE A 485 -3.20 -10.24 8.12
CA ILE A 485 -3.73 -11.53 8.59
C ILE A 485 -3.86 -12.50 7.42
N GLY A 486 -4.37 -12.05 6.27
CA GLY A 486 -4.46 -12.86 5.06
C GLY A 486 -3.11 -13.37 4.58
N ASP A 487 -2.08 -12.52 4.56
CA ASP A 487 -0.72 -12.90 4.17
C ASP A 487 -0.09 -13.90 5.17
N ALA A 488 -0.36 -13.73 6.44
CA ALA A 488 0.13 -14.65 7.46
C ALA A 488 -0.53 -16.02 7.36
N LEU A 489 -1.85 -16.07 7.15
CA LEU A 489 -2.61 -17.32 7.01
C LEU A 489 -2.29 -18.06 5.71
N PHE A 490 -1.95 -17.34 4.64
CA PHE A 490 -1.56 -17.95 3.36
C PHE A 490 -0.32 -18.88 3.48
N LYS A 491 0.51 -18.67 4.48
CA LYS A 491 1.65 -19.56 4.75
C LYS A 491 1.23 -20.95 5.25
N GLU A 492 0.00 -21.07 5.74
CA GLU A 492 -0.53 -22.29 6.38
C GLU A 492 -1.69 -22.91 5.57
N GLN A 493 -2.41 -22.10 4.76
CA GLN A 493 -3.58 -22.56 4.01
C GLN A 493 -3.74 -21.83 2.67
N TYR A 494 -4.25 -22.54 1.65
CA TYR A 494 -4.33 -22.03 0.29
C TYR A 494 -5.46 -21.00 0.08
N ILE A 495 -6.66 -21.23 0.63
CA ILE A 495 -7.82 -20.32 0.53
C ILE A 495 -8.04 -19.64 1.86
N ILE A 496 -8.16 -18.30 1.83
CA ILE A 496 -8.40 -17.46 3.00
C ILE A 496 -9.82 -16.90 2.93
N ASN A 497 -10.72 -17.43 3.72
CA ASN A 497 -12.08 -16.91 3.88
C ASN A 497 -12.11 -15.81 4.95
N ILE A 498 -13.12 -14.93 4.88
CA ILE A 498 -13.26 -13.85 5.86
C ILE A 498 -13.39 -14.35 7.30
N SER A 499 -14.05 -15.48 7.54
CA SER A 499 -14.15 -16.09 8.87
C SER A 499 -12.76 -16.41 9.46
N HIS A 500 -11.84 -16.90 8.65
CA HIS A 500 -10.46 -17.13 9.08
C HIS A 500 -9.76 -15.85 9.51
N ILE A 501 -9.97 -14.74 8.77
CA ILE A 501 -9.41 -13.45 9.12
C ILE A 501 -10.00 -12.93 10.41
N VAL A 502 -11.33 -12.92 10.52
CA VAL A 502 -12.07 -12.39 11.68
C VAL A 502 -11.68 -13.13 12.96
N GLU A 503 -11.60 -14.45 12.92
CA GLU A 503 -11.18 -15.28 14.06
C GLU A 503 -9.76 -14.92 14.54
N ASN A 504 -8.86 -14.59 13.61
CA ASN A 504 -7.48 -14.32 13.89
C ASN A 504 -7.15 -12.84 14.21
N ILE A 505 -8.12 -11.91 14.12
CA ILE A 505 -7.91 -10.48 14.43
C ILE A 505 -7.22 -10.29 15.79
N PRO A 506 -7.71 -10.82 16.93
CA PRO A 506 -7.10 -10.55 18.24
C PRO A 506 -5.66 -11.08 18.35
N LYS A 507 -5.39 -12.24 17.75
CA LYS A 507 -4.05 -12.86 17.73
C LYS A 507 -3.03 -11.97 17.01
N TYR A 508 -3.38 -11.48 15.83
CA TYR A 508 -2.47 -10.68 15.02
C TYR A 508 -2.39 -9.23 15.49
N MET A 509 -3.45 -8.68 16.06
CA MET A 509 -3.37 -7.41 16.79
C MET A 509 -2.33 -7.50 17.91
N LYS A 510 -2.39 -8.54 18.75
CA LYS A 510 -1.38 -8.75 19.81
C LYS A 510 0.03 -8.87 19.24
N LYS A 511 0.22 -9.53 18.09
CA LYS A 511 1.52 -9.68 17.44
C LYS A 511 2.08 -8.33 16.94
N ILE A 512 1.25 -7.56 16.25
CA ILE A 512 1.65 -6.26 15.68
C ILE A 512 1.86 -5.23 16.79
N PHE A 513 1.01 -5.21 17.83
CA PHE A 513 0.98 -4.18 18.86
C PHE A 513 1.88 -4.49 20.07
N LYS A 514 2.58 -5.64 20.06
CA LYS A 514 3.33 -6.21 21.20
C LYS A 514 4.31 -5.25 21.90
N ASN A 515 4.83 -4.26 21.19
CA ASN A 515 5.80 -3.31 21.76
C ASN A 515 5.14 -2.04 22.35
N LYS A 516 3.80 -2.00 22.41
CA LYS A 516 3.00 -0.90 22.98
C LYS A 516 1.99 -1.37 24.05
N ILE A 517 2.09 -2.64 24.44
CA ILE A 517 1.29 -3.23 25.52
C ILE A 517 2.14 -3.27 26.78
#